data_d956ee30c844f10a9bbdabca3de2d596
#
_entry.id   d956ee30c844f10a9bbdabca3de2d596
#
_cell.length_a   1.000
_cell.length_b   1.000
_cell.length_c   1.000
_cell.angle_alpha   90.00
_cell.angle_beta   90.00
_cell.angle_gamma   90.00
#
_symmetry.space_group_name_H-M   'P 1'
#
loop_
_entity.id
_entity.type
_entity.pdbx_description
1 polymer ?
#
loop_
_entity_poly.entity_id
_entity_poly.type
_entity_poly.pdbx_seq_one_letter_code
_entity_poly.pdbx_strand_id
1 'polypeptide(L)'
;MTVKFNVEVPCEDLKAPELGHGGYEGLRPRNETLLKGSVTAPGRRVLSCDILVEHDVPITMRDGCKLYADIYRPTNAPERSVPAILCWSPFGKKFNGIDSLKLMTPWNLGIPEGTLSGLEKFEAPDPAEWVDRGYAIINVDSRGAFDSEGVMAIMGTQEAEDGYDTIEWLAKLPWCNGSVGMAGNSHLAIIMWFVAALQPPSLKAIAPWEGCGDLYREQFARGGIYGGDLFDHLIIKYMLRGRNGMESFKKMFQQHPLANEWWNDKRPDMKKINIPTYITGTYTNTMHGMGAIRGWLEVNSPDKWLRWHPYQEWYDLWGNQEGRAELLNFFDRYLKGIENDWESTPRVRMSVLRYGEKEPIANVVEEDFPLPRTNYRKAYLTADGALSLDQPAPTSGSVSYNSEDSRDLATFTYKFTERTQIVGMPKAVLYMRNDDFDD
;
A
#
# COMPACT_ATOMS: atom_id res chain seq x y z
N MET A 1 4.91 9.65 21.90
CA MET A 1 3.79 8.79 21.49
C MET A 1 2.63 8.96 22.44
N THR A 2 1.42 9.08 21.90
CA THR A 2 0.17 9.12 22.68
C THR A 2 -0.29 7.73 23.10
N VAL A 3 0.04 6.70 22.30
CA VAL A 3 -0.32 5.30 22.56
C VAL A 3 0.67 4.66 23.52
N LYS A 4 0.14 3.99 24.53
CA LYS A 4 0.92 3.22 25.51
C LYS A 4 0.51 1.76 25.44
N PHE A 5 1.49 0.88 25.46
CA PHE A 5 1.32 -0.57 25.46
C PHE A 5 1.80 -1.17 26.78
N ASN A 6 1.31 -2.36 27.13
CA ASN A 6 1.80 -3.10 28.31
C ASN A 6 3.16 -3.78 28.07
N VAL A 7 3.70 -3.66 26.86
CA VAL A 7 5.05 -4.10 26.50
C VAL A 7 5.92 -2.88 26.21
N GLU A 8 7.19 -2.96 26.55
CA GLU A 8 8.15 -1.95 26.14
C GLU A 8 8.33 -2.01 24.63
N VAL A 9 8.20 -0.85 23.95
CA VAL A 9 8.37 -0.77 22.50
C VAL A 9 9.83 -0.48 22.19
N PRO A 10 10.58 -1.45 21.65
CA PRO A 10 11.98 -1.23 21.31
C PRO A 10 12.09 -0.29 20.11
N CYS A 11 13.06 0.61 20.16
CA CYS A 11 13.38 1.53 19.09
C CYS A 11 14.75 1.23 18.47
N GLU A 12 14.94 1.71 17.27
CA GLU A 12 16.21 1.70 16.56
C GLU A 12 16.50 3.06 15.95
N ASP A 13 17.79 3.33 15.74
CA ASP A 13 18.24 4.58 15.18
C ASP A 13 17.99 4.62 13.68
N LEU A 14 17.65 5.79 13.19
CA LEU A 14 17.61 6.11 11.76
C LEU A 14 18.77 6.99 11.36
N LYS A 15 19.17 6.91 10.10
CA LYS A 15 20.08 7.92 9.52
C LYS A 15 19.37 9.27 9.50
N ALA A 16 20.11 10.32 9.87
CA ALA A 16 19.62 11.69 9.72
C ALA A 16 19.36 12.04 8.25
N PRO A 17 18.42 12.96 7.95
CA PRO A 17 18.25 13.48 6.60
C PRO A 17 19.52 14.11 6.07
N GLU A 18 19.90 13.76 4.85
CA GLU A 18 21.09 14.27 4.16
C GLU A 18 20.66 15.05 2.90
N LEU A 19 21.25 16.24 2.65
CA LEU A 19 20.93 17.03 1.46
C LEU A 19 21.16 16.21 0.19
N GLY A 20 20.19 16.24 -0.71
CA GLY A 20 20.18 15.50 -1.97
C GLY A 20 19.65 14.07 -1.86
N HIS A 21 19.59 13.46 -0.69
CA HIS A 21 19.01 12.14 -0.51
C HIS A 21 17.48 12.19 -0.67
N GLY A 22 16.93 11.41 -1.60
CA GLY A 22 15.50 11.40 -1.84
C GLY A 22 14.90 12.78 -2.16
N GLY A 23 15.68 13.66 -2.81
CA GLY A 23 15.25 15.02 -3.13
C GLY A 23 15.20 15.97 -1.93
N TYR A 24 15.73 15.58 -0.77
CA TYR A 24 15.73 16.42 0.42
C TYR A 24 16.62 17.66 0.28
N GLU A 25 16.04 18.83 0.51
CA GLU A 25 16.70 20.15 0.37
C GLU A 25 16.90 20.88 1.71
N GLY A 26 16.54 20.23 2.83
CA GLY A 26 16.38 20.87 4.13
C GLY A 26 15.00 21.53 4.27
N LEU A 27 14.68 21.93 5.49
CA LEU A 27 13.41 22.60 5.79
C LEU A 27 13.47 24.04 5.25
N ARG A 28 12.65 24.33 4.22
CA ARG A 28 12.62 25.62 3.50
C ARG A 28 11.19 26.00 3.13
N PRO A 29 10.36 26.46 4.08
CA PRO A 29 8.99 26.88 3.79
C PRO A 29 8.97 27.99 2.74
N ARG A 30 8.32 27.74 1.62
CA ARG A 30 8.19 28.68 0.50
C ARG A 30 7.03 28.30 -0.40
N ASN A 31 6.56 29.28 -1.16
CA ASN A 31 5.63 29.06 -2.26
C ASN A 31 6.40 29.17 -3.58
N GLU A 32 6.08 28.29 -4.51
CA GLU A 32 6.66 28.24 -5.85
C GLU A 32 5.57 28.00 -6.88
N THR A 33 5.66 28.63 -8.04
CA THR A 33 4.78 28.31 -9.18
C THR A 33 5.59 27.63 -10.26
N LEU A 34 5.26 26.37 -10.51
CA LEU A 34 5.79 25.62 -11.63
C LEU A 34 4.94 25.93 -12.87
N LEU A 35 5.59 26.43 -13.95
CA LEU A 35 4.87 26.91 -15.12
C LEU A 35 4.50 25.78 -16.07
N LYS A 36 3.34 25.90 -16.70
CA LYS A 36 2.92 25.09 -17.84
C LYS A 36 4.01 25.05 -18.90
N GLY A 37 4.22 23.88 -19.49
CA GLY A 37 5.23 23.66 -20.52
C GLY A 37 6.65 23.41 -19.98
N SER A 38 6.91 23.57 -18.68
CA SER A 38 8.18 23.21 -18.08
C SER A 38 8.28 21.71 -17.79
N VAL A 39 9.50 21.24 -17.54
CA VAL A 39 9.82 19.89 -17.06
C VAL A 39 10.69 20.00 -15.82
N THR A 40 10.53 19.08 -14.87
CA THR A 40 11.35 19.07 -13.65
C THR A 40 12.79 18.59 -13.91
N ALA A 41 12.95 17.70 -14.90
CA ALA A 41 14.25 17.20 -15.38
C ALA A 41 14.07 16.59 -16.79
N PRO A 42 15.17 16.37 -17.54
CA PRO A 42 15.12 15.69 -18.83
C PRO A 42 14.41 14.33 -18.74
N GLY A 43 13.58 14.02 -19.72
CA GLY A 43 12.82 12.75 -19.78
C GLY A 43 11.60 12.70 -18.84
N ARG A 44 11.30 13.77 -18.12
CA ARG A 44 10.11 13.86 -17.26
C ARG A 44 8.90 14.38 -18.05
N ARG A 45 7.72 14.13 -17.50
CA ARG A 45 6.44 14.63 -18.03
C ARG A 45 6.45 16.15 -18.09
N VAL A 46 6.02 16.70 -19.22
CA VAL A 46 5.80 18.15 -19.39
C VAL A 46 4.55 18.55 -18.58
N LEU A 47 4.64 19.65 -17.84
CA LEU A 47 3.51 20.15 -17.06
C LEU A 47 2.43 20.71 -18.01
N SER A 48 1.20 20.21 -17.87
CA SER A 48 0.05 20.61 -18.68
C SER A 48 -0.66 21.86 -18.17
N CYS A 49 -0.41 22.26 -16.91
CA CYS A 49 -0.94 23.46 -16.27
C CYS A 49 0.10 24.09 -15.36
N ASP A 50 -0.19 25.31 -14.88
CA ASP A 50 0.57 25.93 -13.80
C ASP A 50 0.22 25.25 -12.47
N ILE A 51 1.23 24.93 -11.66
CA ILE A 51 1.07 24.29 -10.37
C ILE A 51 1.63 25.21 -9.28
N LEU A 52 0.81 25.57 -8.31
CA LEU A 52 1.30 26.20 -7.08
C LEU A 52 1.77 25.11 -6.12
N VAL A 53 3.02 25.22 -5.68
CA VAL A 53 3.60 24.33 -4.68
C VAL A 53 3.83 25.12 -3.40
N GLU A 54 3.24 24.67 -2.32
CA GLU A 54 3.49 25.17 -0.97
C GLU A 54 4.43 24.17 -0.29
N HIS A 55 5.71 24.52 -0.13
CA HIS A 55 6.73 23.63 0.41
C HIS A 55 6.80 23.71 1.92
N ASP A 56 7.03 22.57 2.55
CA ASP A 56 7.34 22.43 3.98
C ASP A 56 6.29 23.08 4.88
N VAL A 57 5.00 22.88 4.53
CA VAL A 57 3.87 23.41 5.30
C VAL A 57 3.76 22.66 6.62
N PRO A 58 3.84 23.33 7.78
CA PRO A 58 3.71 22.67 9.07
C PRO A 58 2.26 22.31 9.38
N ILE A 59 2.06 21.09 9.86
CA ILE A 59 0.78 20.58 10.33
C ILE A 59 0.95 20.15 11.78
N THR A 60 0.17 20.78 12.69
CA THR A 60 0.27 20.47 14.12
C THR A 60 -0.73 19.40 14.49
N MET A 61 -0.25 18.29 15.02
CA MET A 61 -1.06 17.17 15.50
C MET A 61 -1.69 17.49 16.86
N ARG A 62 -2.66 16.69 17.28
CA ARG A 62 -3.39 16.85 18.57
C ARG A 62 -2.48 16.87 19.80
N ASP A 63 -1.33 16.21 19.73
CA ASP A 63 -0.32 16.17 20.80
C ASP A 63 0.75 17.27 20.70
N GLY A 64 0.59 18.20 19.74
CA GLY A 64 1.51 19.31 19.51
C GLY A 64 2.71 18.96 18.61
N CYS A 65 2.89 17.71 18.21
CA CYS A 65 3.92 17.29 17.26
C CYS A 65 3.67 17.96 15.89
N LYS A 66 4.73 18.40 15.21
CA LYS A 66 4.64 19.03 13.90
C LYS A 66 5.12 18.09 12.82
N LEU A 67 4.28 17.89 11.82
CA LEU A 67 4.61 17.21 10.58
C LEU A 67 4.75 18.23 9.46
N TYR A 68 5.42 17.85 8.37
CA TYR A 68 5.62 18.74 7.22
C TYR A 68 5.11 18.11 5.94
N ALA A 69 4.43 18.93 5.14
CA ALA A 69 3.86 18.53 3.85
C ALA A 69 4.31 19.46 2.72
N ASP A 70 4.36 18.92 1.50
CA ASP A 70 4.35 19.71 0.27
C ASP A 70 2.95 19.60 -0.36
N ILE A 71 2.35 20.75 -0.68
CA ILE A 71 1.00 20.85 -1.25
C ILE A 71 1.10 21.32 -2.69
N TYR A 72 0.65 20.48 -3.62
CA TYR A 72 0.57 20.79 -5.05
C TYR A 72 -0.87 21.05 -5.41
N ARG A 73 -1.20 22.25 -5.95
CA ARG A 73 -2.58 22.62 -6.28
C ARG A 73 -2.69 23.57 -7.45
N PRO A 74 -3.89 23.73 -8.05
CA PRO A 74 -4.12 24.74 -9.07
C PRO A 74 -3.83 26.18 -8.54
N THR A 75 -3.20 27.00 -9.38
CA THR A 75 -2.80 28.39 -9.01
C THR A 75 -3.98 29.32 -8.78
N ASN A 76 -5.07 29.16 -9.55
CA ASN A 76 -6.22 30.05 -9.56
C ASN A 76 -7.50 29.33 -9.10
N ALA A 77 -7.40 28.45 -8.13
CA ALA A 77 -8.57 27.75 -7.60
C ALA A 77 -9.50 28.72 -6.84
N PRO A 78 -10.80 28.69 -7.15
CA PRO A 78 -11.78 29.38 -6.30
C PRO A 78 -11.73 28.88 -4.86
N GLU A 79 -12.21 29.71 -3.94
CA GLU A 79 -12.36 29.31 -2.55
C GLU A 79 -13.30 28.09 -2.44
N ARG A 80 -12.95 27.13 -1.60
CA ARG A 80 -13.74 25.92 -1.32
C ARG A 80 -14.07 25.05 -2.55
N SER A 81 -13.16 24.96 -3.53
CA SER A 81 -13.44 24.29 -4.80
C SER A 81 -12.60 23.05 -5.09
N VAL A 82 -11.45 22.89 -4.43
CA VAL A 82 -10.48 21.82 -4.76
C VAL A 82 -10.53 20.69 -3.75
N PRO A 83 -10.82 19.45 -4.15
CA PRO A 83 -10.65 18.31 -3.28
C PRO A 83 -9.17 17.96 -3.11
N ALA A 84 -8.82 17.38 -1.97
CA ALA A 84 -7.46 16.98 -1.64
C ALA A 84 -7.28 15.46 -1.72
N ILE A 85 -6.13 15.00 -2.23
CA ILE A 85 -5.68 13.61 -2.14
C ILE A 85 -4.43 13.57 -1.26
N LEU A 86 -4.56 12.92 -0.12
CA LEU A 86 -3.49 12.75 0.85
C LEU A 86 -2.62 11.55 0.49
N CYS A 87 -1.32 11.80 0.30
CA CYS A 87 -0.29 10.81 0.02
C CYS A 87 0.63 10.68 1.24
N TRP A 88 0.40 9.64 2.03
CA TRP A 88 0.97 9.49 3.36
C TRP A 88 2.00 8.35 3.44
N SER A 89 3.26 8.65 3.75
CA SER A 89 4.27 7.64 4.08
C SER A 89 5.54 8.26 4.70
N PRO A 90 6.46 7.47 5.28
CA PRO A 90 7.72 7.94 5.82
C PRO A 90 8.85 8.07 4.78
N PHE A 91 8.59 7.84 3.49
CA PHE A 91 9.63 7.70 2.47
C PHE A 91 10.23 9.02 1.97
N GLY A 92 9.77 10.16 2.50
CA GLY A 92 10.17 11.48 2.05
C GLY A 92 9.19 12.07 1.05
N LYS A 93 8.69 13.28 1.35
CA LYS A 93 7.69 13.97 0.51
C LYS A 93 8.19 14.40 -0.87
N LYS A 94 9.52 14.44 -1.05
CA LYS A 94 10.21 14.77 -2.30
C LYS A 94 10.88 13.57 -2.97
N PHE A 95 10.85 12.38 -2.35
CA PHE A 95 11.47 11.19 -2.91
C PHE A 95 10.62 10.63 -4.04
N ASN A 96 10.90 11.06 -5.27
CA ASN A 96 10.08 10.75 -6.43
C ASN A 96 10.13 9.26 -6.84
N GLY A 97 9.09 8.83 -7.55
CA GLY A 97 8.91 7.44 -7.93
C GLY A 97 10.04 6.87 -8.76
N ILE A 98 10.54 7.60 -9.76
CA ILE A 98 11.58 7.09 -10.67
C ILE A 98 12.89 6.82 -9.94
N ASP A 99 13.30 7.73 -9.05
CA ASP A 99 14.56 7.58 -8.32
C ASP A 99 14.43 6.50 -7.23
N SER A 100 13.25 6.38 -6.61
CA SER A 100 12.94 5.30 -5.68
C SER A 100 12.95 3.93 -6.37
N LEU A 101 12.38 3.81 -7.57
CA LEU A 101 12.38 2.56 -8.34
C LEU A 101 13.78 2.08 -8.69
N LYS A 102 14.73 2.98 -8.95
CA LYS A 102 16.13 2.60 -9.18
C LYS A 102 16.77 1.91 -7.98
N LEU A 103 16.27 2.20 -6.76
CA LEU A 103 16.72 1.51 -5.54
C LEU A 103 15.97 0.21 -5.32
N MET A 104 14.66 0.19 -5.64
CA MET A 104 13.77 -0.94 -5.31
C MET A 104 13.85 -2.08 -6.31
N THR A 105 14.13 -1.79 -7.59
CA THR A 105 14.09 -2.80 -8.64
C THR A 105 15.34 -2.76 -9.52
N PRO A 106 15.99 -3.91 -9.77
CA PRO A 106 17.07 -4.01 -10.74
C PRO A 106 16.57 -4.17 -12.19
N TRP A 107 15.27 -4.17 -12.43
CA TRP A 107 14.62 -4.41 -13.72
C TRP A 107 13.74 -3.25 -14.13
N ASN A 108 13.50 -3.11 -15.44
CA ASN A 108 12.58 -2.15 -15.98
C ASN A 108 11.13 -2.61 -15.78
N LEU A 109 10.29 -1.75 -15.18
CA LEU A 109 8.87 -2.00 -14.97
C LEU A 109 8.00 -1.72 -16.20
N GLY A 110 8.58 -1.20 -17.28
CA GLY A 110 7.84 -0.84 -18.48
C GLY A 110 7.08 0.49 -18.39
N ILE A 111 7.34 1.31 -17.37
CA ILE A 111 6.77 2.66 -17.29
C ILE A 111 7.40 3.51 -18.40
N PRO A 112 6.62 4.05 -19.34
CA PRO A 112 7.17 4.82 -20.46
C PRO A 112 7.86 6.10 -19.98
N GLU A 113 8.91 6.51 -20.69
CA GLU A 113 9.56 7.80 -20.48
C GLU A 113 8.54 8.94 -20.67
N GLY A 114 8.63 9.99 -19.87
CA GLY A 114 7.67 11.09 -19.91
C GLY A 114 6.31 10.80 -19.25
N THR A 115 6.13 9.65 -18.64
CA THR A 115 4.88 9.34 -17.90
C THR A 115 4.82 10.09 -16.57
N LEU A 116 5.92 10.15 -15.83
CA LEU A 116 6.00 10.78 -14.51
C LEU A 116 6.71 12.14 -14.58
N SER A 117 6.23 13.09 -13.76
CA SER A 117 6.79 14.43 -13.70
C SER A 117 8.01 14.55 -12.79
N GLY A 118 8.21 13.65 -11.85
CA GLY A 118 9.20 13.76 -10.78
C GLY A 118 8.71 14.56 -9.57
N LEU A 119 7.43 14.97 -9.57
CA LEU A 119 6.76 15.62 -8.43
C LEU A 119 6.02 14.61 -7.56
N GLU A 120 5.77 13.41 -8.09
CA GLU A 120 5.14 12.33 -7.33
C GLU A 120 6.04 11.90 -6.17
N LYS A 121 5.46 11.74 -5.00
CA LYS A 121 6.08 10.99 -3.91
C LYS A 121 6.14 9.51 -4.29
N PHE A 122 7.12 8.76 -3.79
CA PHE A 122 7.17 7.32 -4.01
C PHE A 122 5.83 6.67 -3.63
N GLU A 123 5.30 5.83 -4.53
CA GLU A 123 4.03 5.13 -4.38
C GLU A 123 2.77 6.01 -4.41
N ALA A 124 2.89 7.29 -4.79
CA ALA A 124 1.80 8.25 -4.81
C ALA A 124 1.36 8.65 -6.24
N PRO A 125 0.13 9.15 -6.43
CA PRO A 125 -0.31 9.81 -7.64
C PRO A 125 0.58 10.98 -8.03
N ASP A 126 0.79 11.20 -9.35
CA ASP A 126 1.63 12.28 -9.87
C ASP A 126 0.91 13.64 -9.81
N PRO A 127 1.43 14.64 -9.06
CA PRO A 127 0.84 15.98 -9.00
C PRO A 127 0.60 16.62 -10.36
N ALA A 128 1.49 16.43 -11.34
CA ALA A 128 1.34 17.01 -12.67
C ALA A 128 0.10 16.48 -13.42
N GLU A 129 -0.30 15.26 -13.13
CA GLU A 129 -1.54 14.70 -13.71
C GLU A 129 -2.78 15.17 -12.95
N TRP A 130 -2.74 15.17 -11.63
CA TRP A 130 -3.92 15.38 -10.80
C TRP A 130 -4.29 16.85 -10.62
N VAL A 131 -3.30 17.76 -10.59
CA VAL A 131 -3.56 19.20 -10.51
C VAL A 131 -4.26 19.71 -11.76
N ASP A 132 -3.86 19.24 -12.93
CA ASP A 132 -4.53 19.56 -14.22
C ASP A 132 -6.01 19.12 -14.24
N ARG A 133 -6.34 18.12 -13.43
CA ARG A 133 -7.70 17.60 -13.25
C ARG A 133 -8.47 18.26 -12.10
N GLY A 134 -7.90 19.32 -11.50
CA GLY A 134 -8.53 20.12 -10.44
C GLY A 134 -8.48 19.49 -9.05
N TYR A 135 -7.46 18.70 -8.76
CA TYR A 135 -7.17 18.17 -7.43
C TYR A 135 -5.97 18.86 -6.79
N ALA A 136 -5.89 18.81 -5.46
CA ALA A 136 -4.65 19.06 -4.75
C ALA A 136 -4.03 17.72 -4.34
N ILE A 137 -2.71 17.56 -4.54
CA ILE A 137 -1.94 16.42 -4.03
C ILE A 137 -1.11 16.88 -2.83
N ILE A 138 -1.21 16.15 -1.73
CA ILE A 138 -0.55 16.48 -0.48
C ILE A 138 0.45 15.37 -0.13
N ASN A 139 1.73 15.64 -0.35
CA ASN A 139 2.81 14.74 0.01
C ASN A 139 3.26 15.04 1.44
N VAL A 140 3.01 14.13 2.39
CA VAL A 140 3.36 14.31 3.81
C VAL A 140 4.56 13.45 4.17
N ASP A 141 5.47 14.00 4.96
CA ASP A 141 6.41 13.21 5.76
C ASP A 141 5.73 12.83 7.07
N SER A 142 5.49 11.55 7.28
CA SER A 142 4.86 11.05 8.51
C SER A 142 5.71 11.36 9.74
N ARG A 143 5.17 11.15 10.93
CA ARG A 143 5.86 11.38 12.22
C ARG A 143 7.25 10.76 12.23
N GLY A 144 8.24 11.54 12.62
CA GLY A 144 9.64 11.14 12.72
C GLY A 144 10.39 11.04 11.39
N ALA A 145 9.70 11.21 10.25
CA ALA A 145 10.31 11.16 8.92
C ALA A 145 10.89 12.53 8.54
N PHE A 146 12.13 12.55 8.08
CA PHE A 146 12.87 13.74 7.65
C PHE A 146 12.85 14.84 8.72
N ASP A 147 12.17 15.96 8.48
CA ASP A 147 12.06 17.08 9.44
C ASP A 147 10.77 17.01 10.29
N SER A 148 9.88 16.06 10.03
CA SER A 148 8.72 15.81 10.88
C SER A 148 9.15 15.36 12.26
N GLU A 149 8.57 15.97 13.29
CA GLU A 149 8.95 15.74 14.68
C GLU A 149 8.50 14.35 15.18
N GLY A 150 9.00 13.96 16.35
CA GLY A 150 8.64 12.74 17.05
C GLY A 150 9.48 11.52 16.65
N VAL A 151 9.16 10.36 17.25
CA VAL A 151 9.72 9.05 16.90
C VAL A 151 8.84 8.44 15.83
N MET A 152 9.42 7.83 14.81
CA MET A 152 8.67 7.21 13.72
C MET A 152 7.93 5.98 14.24
N ALA A 153 6.60 6.04 14.20
CA ALA A 153 5.71 4.94 14.48
C ALA A 153 5.04 4.54 13.16
N ILE A 154 5.34 3.33 12.69
CA ILE A 154 4.87 2.86 11.39
C ILE A 154 3.64 1.98 11.58
N MET A 155 2.54 2.36 10.92
CA MET A 155 1.30 1.59 10.84
C MET A 155 0.77 1.19 12.22
N GLY A 156 -0.31 1.80 12.62
CA GLY A 156 -0.92 1.61 13.94
C GLY A 156 -1.69 2.84 14.37
N THR A 157 -2.17 2.84 15.58
CA THR A 157 -3.03 3.90 16.12
C THR A 157 -2.37 5.27 16.08
N GLN A 158 -1.06 5.39 16.41
CA GLN A 158 -0.38 6.70 16.41
C GLN A 158 -0.34 7.31 15.01
N GLU A 159 0.05 6.53 14.01
CA GLU A 159 0.11 7.04 12.62
C GLU A 159 -1.28 7.30 12.06
N ALA A 160 -2.28 6.49 12.46
CA ALA A 160 -3.67 6.71 12.09
C ALA A 160 -4.25 8.01 12.66
N GLU A 161 -3.93 8.35 13.92
CA GLU A 161 -4.33 9.60 14.56
C GLU A 161 -3.70 10.81 13.90
N ASP A 162 -2.43 10.72 13.50
CA ASP A 162 -1.74 11.76 12.74
C ASP A 162 -2.38 11.95 11.36
N GLY A 163 -2.73 10.87 10.68
CA GLY A 163 -3.48 10.92 9.42
C GLY A 163 -4.87 11.55 9.56
N TYR A 164 -5.60 11.20 10.63
CA TYR A 164 -6.89 11.80 10.98
C TYR A 164 -6.76 13.33 11.14
N ASP A 165 -5.81 13.77 11.98
CA ASP A 165 -5.60 15.19 12.25
C ASP A 165 -5.23 15.97 10.99
N THR A 166 -4.41 15.37 10.14
CA THR A 166 -4.01 15.94 8.85
C THR A 166 -5.21 16.10 7.92
N ILE A 167 -6.10 15.12 7.83
CA ILE A 167 -7.32 15.17 7.01
C ILE A 167 -8.23 16.30 7.47
N GLU A 168 -8.48 16.40 8.78
CA GLU A 168 -9.36 17.43 9.32
C GLU A 168 -8.74 18.84 9.25
N TRP A 169 -7.42 18.93 9.25
CA TRP A 169 -6.71 20.18 9.00
C TRP A 169 -6.83 20.59 7.52
N LEU A 170 -6.59 19.68 6.57
CA LEU A 170 -6.71 19.91 5.12
C LEU A 170 -8.10 20.40 4.73
N ALA A 171 -9.14 19.78 5.25
CA ALA A 171 -10.54 20.12 4.96
C ALA A 171 -10.93 21.55 5.36
N LYS A 172 -10.17 22.18 6.26
CA LYS A 172 -10.40 23.57 6.72
C LYS A 172 -9.65 24.61 5.90
N LEU A 173 -8.69 24.20 5.04
CA LEU A 173 -7.95 25.16 4.23
C LEU A 173 -8.87 25.91 3.27
N PRO A 174 -8.63 27.23 3.02
CA PRO A 174 -9.56 28.07 2.25
C PRO A 174 -9.86 27.55 0.84
N TRP A 175 -8.90 26.93 0.18
CA TRP A 175 -9.05 26.38 -1.17
C TRP A 175 -9.73 25.00 -1.17
N CYS A 176 -9.67 24.23 -0.07
CA CYS A 176 -10.21 22.88 -0.02
C CYS A 176 -11.73 22.87 0.02
N ASN A 177 -12.37 22.04 -0.79
CA ASN A 177 -13.84 21.89 -0.82
C ASN A 177 -14.40 21.13 0.39
N GLY A 178 -13.53 20.65 1.31
CA GLY A 178 -13.90 19.87 2.49
C GLY A 178 -13.92 18.36 2.25
N SER A 179 -13.58 17.91 1.03
CA SER A 179 -13.47 16.48 0.70
C SER A 179 -12.01 16.07 0.57
N VAL A 180 -11.61 15.06 1.34
CA VAL A 180 -10.27 14.47 1.28
C VAL A 180 -10.40 13.01 0.87
N GLY A 181 -9.54 12.58 -0.03
CA GLY A 181 -9.32 11.17 -0.38
C GLY A 181 -7.92 10.74 -0.03
N MET A 182 -7.67 9.44 -0.04
CA MET A 182 -6.33 8.87 0.07
C MET A 182 -6.09 7.89 -1.08
N ALA A 183 -4.89 7.92 -1.68
CA ALA A 183 -4.49 7.04 -2.77
C ALA A 183 -3.00 6.68 -2.71
N GLY A 184 -2.64 5.55 -3.28
CA GLY A 184 -1.27 5.05 -3.42
C GLY A 184 -1.14 3.57 -3.15
N ASN A 185 0.10 3.07 -3.38
CA ASN A 185 0.46 1.67 -3.16
C ASN A 185 1.12 1.45 -1.79
N SER A 186 1.28 0.19 -1.40
CA SER A 186 2.15 -0.28 -0.32
C SER A 186 1.89 0.46 1.00
N HIS A 187 2.86 1.16 1.56
CA HIS A 187 2.69 1.91 2.81
C HIS A 187 1.51 2.87 2.75
N LEU A 188 1.35 3.60 1.63
CA LEU A 188 0.23 4.52 1.46
C LEU A 188 -1.11 3.79 1.49
N ALA A 189 -1.19 2.59 0.91
CA ALA A 189 -2.39 1.77 0.94
C ALA A 189 -2.66 1.19 2.34
N ILE A 190 -1.63 0.68 3.01
CA ILE A 190 -1.76 0.06 4.33
C ILE A 190 -2.29 1.07 5.35
N ILE A 191 -1.73 2.28 5.39
CA ILE A 191 -2.15 3.29 6.35
C ILE A 191 -3.60 3.76 6.15
N MET A 192 -4.13 3.66 4.91
CA MET A 192 -5.53 4.00 4.66
C MET A 192 -6.49 3.15 5.47
N TRP A 193 -6.16 1.87 5.69
CA TRP A 193 -6.98 0.99 6.53
C TRP A 193 -7.09 1.48 7.97
N PHE A 194 -5.97 1.97 8.53
CA PHE A 194 -5.91 2.47 9.90
C PHE A 194 -6.62 3.82 10.04
N VAL A 195 -6.35 4.75 9.13
CA VAL A 195 -6.96 6.09 9.15
C VAL A 195 -8.45 6.00 8.91
N ALA A 196 -8.91 5.25 7.91
CA ALA A 196 -10.33 5.13 7.60
C ALA A 196 -11.13 4.42 8.71
N ALA A 197 -10.50 3.50 9.46
CA ALA A 197 -11.11 2.88 10.64
C ALA A 197 -11.37 3.86 11.79
N LEU A 198 -10.66 4.99 11.84
CA LEU A 198 -10.94 6.09 12.78
C LEU A 198 -12.07 7.01 12.31
N GLN A 199 -12.55 6.87 11.08
CA GLN A 199 -13.68 7.58 10.49
C GLN A 199 -13.56 9.12 10.54
N PRO A 200 -12.46 9.73 10.01
CA PRO A 200 -12.37 11.19 9.95
C PRO A 200 -13.54 11.74 9.10
N PRO A 201 -14.31 12.71 9.58
CA PRO A 201 -15.51 13.21 8.89
C PRO A 201 -15.25 13.73 7.48
N SER A 202 -14.06 14.27 7.24
CA SER A 202 -13.68 14.84 5.94
C SER A 202 -13.06 13.84 4.97
N LEU A 203 -12.77 12.59 5.40
CA LEU A 203 -12.34 11.50 4.51
C LEU A 203 -13.54 10.92 3.79
N LYS A 204 -13.61 11.10 2.46
CA LYS A 204 -14.77 10.73 1.65
C LYS A 204 -14.58 9.46 0.85
N ALA A 205 -13.35 9.11 0.50
CA ALA A 205 -13.05 7.91 -0.27
C ALA A 205 -11.58 7.49 -0.08
N ILE A 206 -11.31 6.20 -0.18
CA ILE A 206 -9.96 5.65 -0.17
C ILE A 206 -9.73 4.70 -1.35
N ALA A 207 -8.52 4.72 -1.88
CA ALA A 207 -8.08 3.80 -2.93
C ALA A 207 -6.81 3.06 -2.48
N PRO A 208 -6.94 2.07 -1.57
CA PRO A 208 -5.82 1.28 -1.10
C PRO A 208 -5.41 0.25 -2.16
N TRP A 209 -4.36 0.58 -2.90
CA TRP A 209 -3.83 -0.24 -3.95
C TRP A 209 -2.63 -1.04 -3.43
N GLU A 210 -2.77 -2.37 -3.36
CA GLU A 210 -1.75 -3.31 -2.87
C GLU A 210 -1.24 -2.97 -1.44
N GLY A 211 -2.09 -3.08 -0.45
CA GLY A 211 -1.73 -2.86 0.95
C GLY A 211 -2.05 -4.06 1.84
N CYS A 212 -1.07 -4.57 2.59
CA CYS A 212 -1.33 -5.61 3.59
C CYS A 212 -2.24 -5.10 4.72
N GLY A 213 -2.90 -6.01 5.42
CA GLY A 213 -3.91 -5.67 6.42
C GLY A 213 -3.62 -6.17 7.84
N ASP A 214 -2.59 -7.00 8.01
CA ASP A 214 -2.13 -7.52 9.31
C ASP A 214 -0.62 -7.65 9.23
N LEU A 215 0.10 -6.67 9.76
CA LEU A 215 1.54 -6.61 9.61
C LEU A 215 2.24 -7.79 10.26
N TYR A 216 1.73 -8.26 11.40
CA TYR A 216 2.32 -9.41 12.08
C TYR A 216 2.23 -10.66 11.19
N ARG A 217 1.02 -11.00 10.69
CA ARG A 217 0.79 -12.26 9.94
C ARG A 217 1.11 -12.17 8.47
N GLU A 218 1.05 -10.98 7.88
CA GLU A 218 1.18 -10.81 6.43
C GLU A 218 2.56 -10.29 6.01
N GLN A 219 3.29 -9.61 6.90
CA GLN A 219 4.58 -9.01 6.55
C GLN A 219 5.74 -9.50 7.41
N PHE A 220 5.69 -9.32 8.75
CA PHE A 220 6.87 -9.46 9.60
C PHE A 220 7.05 -10.82 10.26
N ALA A 221 5.96 -11.56 10.53
CA ALA A 221 6.01 -12.83 11.27
C ALA A 221 5.15 -13.92 10.62
N ARG A 222 5.31 -14.10 9.30
CA ARG A 222 4.58 -15.11 8.54
C ARG A 222 4.93 -16.51 9.04
N GLY A 223 3.90 -17.26 9.47
CA GLY A 223 4.11 -18.61 9.99
C GLY A 223 4.94 -18.68 11.27
N GLY A 224 5.18 -17.55 11.96
CA GLY A 224 6.02 -17.47 13.14
C GLY A 224 7.49 -17.18 12.86
N ILE A 225 7.87 -16.97 11.61
CA ILE A 225 9.25 -16.68 11.18
C ILE A 225 9.37 -15.20 10.83
N TYR A 226 10.43 -14.54 11.31
CA TYR A 226 10.67 -13.14 10.95
C TYR A 226 11.01 -12.99 9.47
N GLY A 227 10.15 -12.27 8.75
CA GLY A 227 10.26 -12.02 7.31
C GLY A 227 10.54 -10.56 6.96
N GLY A 228 11.10 -9.78 7.89
CA GLY A 228 11.33 -8.34 7.73
C GLY A 228 12.62 -7.96 7.00
N ASP A 229 13.38 -8.89 6.44
CA ASP A 229 14.71 -8.61 5.86
C ASP A 229 14.67 -7.55 4.76
N LEU A 230 13.67 -7.58 3.88
CA LEU A 230 13.51 -6.54 2.86
C LEU A 230 13.31 -5.16 3.49
N PHE A 231 12.48 -5.08 4.54
CA PHE A 231 12.22 -3.85 5.26
C PHE A 231 13.49 -3.35 5.98
N ASP A 232 14.18 -4.21 6.71
CA ASP A 232 15.38 -3.86 7.47
C ASP A 232 16.54 -3.44 6.56
N HIS A 233 16.81 -4.22 5.50
CA HIS A 233 17.99 -4.05 4.67
C HIS A 233 17.80 -3.07 3.51
N LEU A 234 16.58 -2.85 3.05
CA LEU A 234 16.30 -1.95 1.95
C LEU A 234 15.58 -0.67 2.44
N ILE A 235 14.42 -0.81 3.04
CA ILE A 235 13.58 0.32 3.39
C ILE A 235 14.24 1.18 4.47
N ILE A 236 14.59 0.60 5.62
CA ILE A 236 15.22 1.36 6.72
C ILE A 236 16.56 1.95 6.27
N LYS A 237 17.40 1.14 5.64
CA LYS A 237 18.76 1.53 5.29
C LYS A 237 18.85 2.61 4.22
N TYR A 238 18.00 2.53 3.19
CA TYR A 238 18.15 3.37 1.99
C TYR A 238 17.03 4.40 1.81
N MET A 239 15.86 4.20 2.38
CA MET A 239 14.71 5.09 2.15
C MET A 239 14.36 5.91 3.39
N LEU A 240 14.29 5.30 4.56
CA LEU A 240 13.91 6.02 5.77
C LEU A 240 15.03 6.94 6.26
N ARG A 241 14.62 8.14 6.62
CA ARG A 241 15.48 9.13 7.28
C ARG A 241 14.70 9.79 8.40
N GLY A 242 15.34 9.97 9.55
CA GLY A 242 14.71 10.59 10.71
C GLY A 242 15.76 10.99 11.76
N ARG A 243 15.36 11.83 12.72
CA ARG A 243 16.28 12.37 13.75
C ARG A 243 16.14 11.68 15.11
N ASN A 244 15.01 11.02 15.34
CA ASN A 244 14.64 10.51 16.67
C ASN A 244 14.44 8.97 16.68
N GLY A 245 14.87 8.29 15.60
CA GLY A 245 14.71 6.84 15.48
C GLY A 245 13.28 6.42 15.15
N MET A 246 13.06 5.11 15.19
CA MET A 246 11.78 4.47 14.88
C MET A 246 11.49 3.28 15.80
N GLU A 247 10.24 2.86 15.89
CA GLU A 247 9.84 1.56 16.44
C GLU A 247 10.51 0.42 15.65
N SER A 248 11.09 -0.57 16.33
CA SER A 248 11.79 -1.66 15.66
C SER A 248 10.95 -2.94 15.62
N PHE A 249 10.50 -3.31 14.44
CA PHE A 249 9.79 -4.58 14.21
C PHE A 249 10.68 -5.79 14.53
N LYS A 250 11.93 -5.74 14.11
CA LYS A 250 12.92 -6.81 14.36
C LYS A 250 13.18 -7.04 15.83
N LYS A 251 13.47 -5.98 16.57
CA LYS A 251 13.72 -6.09 18.02
C LYS A 251 12.45 -6.53 18.77
N MET A 252 11.27 -6.03 18.35
CA MET A 252 10.01 -6.46 18.93
C MET A 252 9.79 -7.96 18.72
N PHE A 253 10.03 -8.48 17.51
CA PHE A 253 9.91 -9.90 17.23
C PHE A 253 10.93 -10.74 18.05
N GLN A 254 12.17 -10.29 18.15
CA GLN A 254 13.21 -10.97 18.92
C GLN A 254 12.90 -11.04 20.42
N GLN A 255 12.34 -9.96 20.98
CA GLN A 255 12.00 -9.88 22.41
C GLN A 255 10.63 -10.51 22.72
N HIS A 256 9.68 -10.38 21.79
CA HIS A 256 8.30 -10.79 21.93
C HIS A 256 7.81 -11.44 20.62
N PRO A 257 8.21 -12.69 20.32
CA PRO A 257 7.88 -13.34 19.05
C PRO A 257 6.38 -13.65 18.88
N LEU A 258 5.65 -13.74 19.99
CA LEU A 258 4.21 -13.97 19.97
C LEU A 258 3.42 -12.67 19.85
N ALA A 259 2.20 -12.77 19.32
CA ALA A 259 1.28 -11.64 19.23
C ALA A 259 1.05 -11.01 20.61
N ASN A 260 1.19 -9.69 20.71
CA ASN A 260 0.98 -8.88 21.89
C ASN A 260 0.15 -7.63 21.54
N GLU A 261 -0.04 -6.72 22.48
CA GLU A 261 -0.84 -5.50 22.25
C GLU A 261 -0.25 -4.61 21.16
N TRP A 262 1.07 -4.48 21.06
CA TRP A 262 1.72 -3.70 20.02
C TRP A 262 1.55 -4.33 18.64
N TRP A 263 1.70 -5.66 18.51
CA TRP A 263 1.40 -6.36 17.26
C TRP A 263 -0.08 -6.28 16.89
N ASN A 264 -0.98 -6.35 17.88
CA ASN A 264 -2.42 -6.20 17.64
C ASN A 264 -2.78 -4.79 17.16
N ASP A 265 -2.05 -3.76 17.61
CA ASP A 265 -2.19 -2.39 17.09
C ASP A 265 -1.77 -2.26 15.61
N LYS A 266 -0.93 -3.17 15.12
CA LYS A 266 -0.52 -3.23 13.70
C LYS A 266 -1.52 -3.97 12.81
N ARG A 267 -2.76 -4.16 13.28
CA ARG A 267 -3.89 -4.70 12.54
C ARG A 267 -5.10 -3.78 12.66
N PRO A 268 -5.50 -3.09 11.58
CA PRO A 268 -6.66 -2.19 11.61
C PRO A 268 -7.97 -2.95 11.73
N ASP A 269 -8.96 -2.34 12.38
CA ASP A 269 -10.33 -2.83 12.39
C ASP A 269 -11.07 -2.35 11.12
N MET A 270 -10.86 -3.05 10.02
CA MET A 270 -11.43 -2.69 8.72
C MET A 270 -12.95 -2.72 8.70
N LYS A 271 -13.60 -3.39 9.67
CA LYS A 271 -15.07 -3.42 9.78
C LYS A 271 -15.66 -2.05 10.12
N LYS A 272 -14.86 -1.15 10.66
CA LYS A 272 -15.26 0.25 10.91
C LYS A 272 -15.25 1.11 9.65
N ILE A 273 -14.65 0.67 8.57
CA ILE A 273 -14.58 1.42 7.32
C ILE A 273 -15.93 1.34 6.62
N ASN A 274 -16.58 2.48 6.44
CA ASN A 274 -17.93 2.61 5.86
C ASN A 274 -18.00 3.61 4.69
N ILE A 275 -16.85 4.06 4.19
CA ILE A 275 -16.73 5.00 3.07
C ILE A 275 -16.42 4.26 1.77
N PRO A 276 -16.66 4.88 0.59
CA PRO A 276 -16.29 4.33 -0.70
C PRO A 276 -14.83 3.89 -0.75
N THR A 277 -14.61 2.64 -1.18
CA THR A 277 -13.30 2.00 -1.13
C THR A 277 -12.99 1.26 -2.43
N TYR A 278 -11.95 1.70 -3.15
CA TYR A 278 -11.48 1.04 -4.37
C TYR A 278 -10.19 0.27 -4.13
N ILE A 279 -10.32 -1.03 -3.97
CA ILE A 279 -9.25 -1.96 -3.58
C ILE A 279 -8.62 -2.56 -4.83
N THR A 280 -7.29 -2.57 -4.92
CA THR A 280 -6.59 -3.40 -5.90
C THR A 280 -5.65 -4.39 -5.25
N GLY A 281 -5.41 -5.50 -5.94
CA GLY A 281 -4.42 -6.50 -5.60
C GLY A 281 -3.83 -7.12 -6.86
N THR A 282 -2.64 -7.67 -6.75
CA THR A 282 -1.90 -8.22 -7.89
C THR A 282 -1.31 -9.59 -7.61
N TYR A 283 -1.06 -10.36 -8.67
CA TYR A 283 -0.34 -11.63 -8.61
C TYR A 283 1.17 -11.45 -8.42
N THR A 284 1.70 -10.26 -8.67
CA THR A 284 3.14 -10.01 -8.67
C THR A 284 3.69 -9.56 -7.32
N ASN A 285 2.82 -9.28 -6.35
CA ASN A 285 3.21 -8.87 -5.00
C ASN A 285 2.68 -9.84 -3.95
N THR A 286 3.58 -10.64 -3.39
CA THR A 286 3.25 -11.64 -2.37
C THR A 286 3.07 -11.04 -0.98
N MET A 287 3.52 -9.80 -0.76
CA MET A 287 3.46 -9.12 0.54
C MET A 287 2.08 -8.51 0.80
N HIS A 288 1.47 -7.90 -0.23
CA HIS A 288 0.27 -7.10 -0.09
C HIS A 288 -1.03 -7.81 -0.49
N GLY A 289 -0.94 -8.93 -1.23
CA GLY A 289 -2.12 -9.60 -1.77
C GLY A 289 -3.17 -10.01 -0.74
N MET A 290 -2.74 -10.54 0.41
CA MET A 290 -3.69 -10.94 1.47
C MET A 290 -4.42 -9.74 2.08
N GLY A 291 -3.79 -8.56 2.16
CA GLY A 291 -4.45 -7.37 2.67
C GLY A 291 -5.57 -6.87 1.76
N ALA A 292 -5.40 -6.93 0.44
CA ALA A 292 -6.48 -6.62 -0.51
C ALA A 292 -7.68 -7.57 -0.33
N ILE A 293 -7.41 -8.87 -0.17
CA ILE A 293 -8.46 -9.87 0.11
C ILE A 293 -9.13 -9.58 1.46
N ARG A 294 -8.37 -9.31 2.50
CA ARG A 294 -8.90 -8.96 3.82
C ARG A 294 -9.73 -7.68 3.75
N GLY A 295 -9.25 -6.65 3.06
CA GLY A 295 -9.98 -5.42 2.82
C GLY A 295 -11.33 -5.69 2.17
N TRP A 296 -11.37 -6.50 1.11
CA TRP A 296 -12.63 -6.89 0.47
C TRP A 296 -13.59 -7.58 1.43
N LEU A 297 -13.10 -8.53 2.23
CA LEU A 297 -13.93 -9.33 3.14
C LEU A 297 -14.39 -8.56 4.39
N GLU A 298 -13.58 -7.66 4.92
CA GLU A 298 -13.82 -7.01 6.22
C GLU A 298 -14.42 -5.60 6.11
N VAL A 299 -14.09 -4.82 5.05
CA VAL A 299 -14.64 -3.46 4.87
C VAL A 299 -16.16 -3.50 4.80
N ASN A 300 -16.81 -2.68 5.63
CA ASN A 300 -18.27 -2.66 5.78
C ASN A 300 -18.96 -1.57 4.92
N SER A 301 -18.27 -1.05 3.91
CA SER A 301 -18.87 -0.12 2.95
C SER A 301 -19.70 -0.88 1.92
N PRO A 302 -20.94 -0.43 1.61
CA PRO A 302 -21.69 -0.94 0.47
C PRO A 302 -21.04 -0.51 -0.86
N ASP A 303 -20.25 0.56 -0.84
CA ASP A 303 -19.57 1.13 -1.99
C ASP A 303 -18.10 0.70 -1.99
N LYS A 304 -17.87 -0.58 -2.27
CA LYS A 304 -16.53 -1.13 -2.41
C LYS A 304 -16.36 -1.88 -3.70
N TRP A 305 -15.14 -1.81 -4.26
CA TRP A 305 -14.74 -2.47 -5.50
C TRP A 305 -13.43 -3.20 -5.28
N LEU A 306 -13.31 -4.37 -5.88
CA LEU A 306 -12.09 -5.17 -5.91
C LEU A 306 -11.67 -5.37 -7.36
N ARG A 307 -10.44 -4.95 -7.71
CA ARG A 307 -9.80 -5.26 -8.98
C ARG A 307 -8.52 -6.04 -8.72
N TRP A 308 -8.47 -7.29 -9.15
CA TRP A 308 -7.28 -8.14 -9.06
C TRP A 308 -6.61 -8.18 -10.42
N HIS A 309 -5.47 -7.49 -10.56
CA HIS A 309 -4.80 -7.25 -11.83
C HIS A 309 -3.50 -8.06 -12.00
N PRO A 310 -2.97 -8.21 -13.25
CA PRO A 310 -1.78 -9.01 -13.52
C PRO A 310 -0.49 -8.18 -13.51
N TYR A 311 -0.61 -6.87 -13.33
CA TYR A 311 0.52 -5.94 -13.46
C TYR A 311 1.34 -5.90 -12.17
N GLN A 312 2.56 -5.41 -12.28
CA GLN A 312 3.33 -4.98 -11.12
C GLN A 312 2.68 -3.71 -10.53
N GLU A 313 2.65 -3.58 -9.19
CA GLU A 313 1.90 -2.54 -8.48
C GLU A 313 2.22 -1.11 -8.94
N TRP A 314 3.49 -0.75 -9.06
CA TRP A 314 3.89 0.58 -9.48
C TRP A 314 3.60 0.84 -10.96
N TYR A 315 3.65 -0.20 -11.81
CA TYR A 315 3.21 -0.07 -13.19
C TYR A 315 1.70 0.21 -13.26
N ASP A 316 0.89 -0.45 -12.44
CA ASP A 316 -0.56 -0.22 -12.40
C ASP A 316 -0.88 1.23 -12.02
N LEU A 317 -0.20 1.76 -11.01
CA LEU A 317 -0.39 3.15 -10.56
C LEU A 317 0.09 4.19 -11.57
N TRP A 318 1.24 3.95 -12.21
CA TRP A 318 1.92 4.98 -13.01
C TRP A 318 1.93 4.71 -14.51
N GLY A 319 2.09 3.47 -14.94
CA GLY A 319 2.19 3.09 -16.35
C GLY A 319 0.85 2.70 -16.99
N ASN A 320 -0.07 2.15 -16.21
CA ASN A 320 -1.36 1.70 -16.70
C ASN A 320 -2.34 2.87 -16.85
N GLN A 321 -2.57 3.29 -18.10
CA GLN A 321 -3.47 4.40 -18.40
C GLN A 321 -4.92 4.11 -18.00
N GLU A 322 -5.38 2.87 -18.19
CA GLU A 322 -6.74 2.45 -17.81
C GLU A 322 -6.93 2.52 -16.29
N GLY A 323 -5.99 1.98 -15.52
CA GLY A 323 -6.04 2.04 -14.05
C GLY A 323 -6.08 3.48 -13.51
N ARG A 324 -5.26 4.38 -14.09
CA ARG A 324 -5.26 5.81 -13.71
C ARG A 324 -6.57 6.51 -14.09
N ALA A 325 -7.16 6.18 -15.23
CA ALA A 325 -8.46 6.73 -15.64
C ALA A 325 -9.59 6.25 -14.71
N GLU A 326 -9.58 4.98 -14.30
CA GLU A 326 -10.54 4.45 -13.33
C GLU A 326 -10.39 5.12 -11.96
N LEU A 327 -9.16 5.32 -11.47
CA LEU A 327 -8.92 6.01 -10.20
C LEU A 327 -9.44 7.45 -10.23
N LEU A 328 -9.26 8.14 -11.35
CA LEU A 328 -9.83 9.48 -11.54
C LEU A 328 -11.35 9.45 -11.50
N ASN A 329 -11.98 8.53 -12.23
CA ASN A 329 -13.43 8.40 -12.31
C ASN A 329 -14.04 8.12 -10.92
N PHE A 330 -13.38 7.26 -10.12
CA PHE A 330 -13.73 7.00 -8.73
C PHE A 330 -13.68 8.28 -7.88
N PHE A 331 -12.59 9.03 -7.91
CA PHE A 331 -12.48 10.26 -7.12
C PHE A 331 -13.34 11.41 -7.63
N ASP A 332 -13.55 11.54 -8.93
CA ASP A 332 -14.49 12.52 -9.49
C ASP A 332 -15.91 12.29 -8.93
N ARG A 333 -16.31 11.03 -8.78
CA ARG A 333 -17.59 10.69 -8.18
C ARG A 333 -17.67 11.07 -6.71
N TYR A 334 -16.68 10.67 -5.89
CA TYR A 334 -16.78 10.75 -4.44
C TYR A 334 -16.17 12.01 -3.81
N LEU A 335 -15.22 12.68 -4.47
CA LEU A 335 -14.60 13.90 -3.94
C LEU A 335 -15.14 15.17 -4.57
N LYS A 336 -15.63 15.13 -5.81
CA LYS A 336 -16.23 16.26 -6.50
C LYS A 336 -17.74 16.18 -6.61
N GLY A 337 -18.33 15.01 -6.39
CA GLY A 337 -19.76 14.77 -6.58
C GLY A 337 -20.21 14.80 -8.04
N ILE A 338 -19.29 14.54 -8.98
CA ILE A 338 -19.62 14.47 -10.41
C ILE A 338 -20.43 13.20 -10.64
N GLU A 339 -21.60 13.36 -11.25
CA GLU A 339 -22.38 12.23 -11.73
C GLU A 339 -21.65 11.63 -12.93
N ASN A 340 -21.17 10.41 -12.78
CA ASN A 340 -20.54 9.61 -13.81
C ASN A 340 -21.02 8.16 -13.71
N ASP A 341 -20.49 7.28 -14.51
CA ASP A 341 -20.91 5.88 -14.57
C ASP A 341 -20.13 4.95 -13.63
N TRP A 342 -19.40 5.51 -12.65
CA TRP A 342 -18.57 4.71 -11.72
C TRP A 342 -19.37 3.61 -11.00
N GLU A 343 -20.59 3.90 -10.56
CA GLU A 343 -21.44 2.91 -9.86
C GLU A 343 -21.83 1.73 -10.74
N SER A 344 -21.75 1.86 -12.07
CA SER A 344 -21.96 0.75 -13.01
C SER A 344 -20.74 -0.16 -13.15
N THR A 345 -19.58 0.25 -12.61
CA THR A 345 -18.36 -0.55 -12.60
C THR A 345 -18.60 -1.84 -11.82
N PRO A 346 -18.31 -3.03 -12.40
CA PRO A 346 -18.50 -4.29 -11.69
C PRO A 346 -17.71 -4.33 -10.38
N ARG A 347 -18.36 -4.80 -9.31
CA ARG A 347 -17.81 -4.79 -7.95
C ARG A 347 -16.56 -5.65 -7.79
N VAL A 348 -16.51 -6.78 -8.49
CA VAL A 348 -15.36 -7.69 -8.48
C VAL A 348 -14.90 -7.93 -9.91
N ARG A 349 -13.64 -7.66 -10.17
CA ARG A 349 -12.96 -7.93 -11.44
C ARG A 349 -11.64 -8.61 -11.16
N MET A 350 -11.42 -9.74 -11.78
CA MET A 350 -10.19 -10.53 -11.58
C MET A 350 -9.53 -10.80 -12.92
N SER A 351 -8.22 -10.69 -12.97
CA SER A 351 -7.46 -11.16 -14.12
C SER A 351 -7.09 -12.63 -13.94
N VAL A 352 -7.17 -13.41 -14.99
CA VAL A 352 -6.85 -14.83 -14.99
C VAL A 352 -5.57 -15.07 -15.75
N LEU A 353 -4.54 -15.54 -15.06
CA LEU A 353 -3.29 -15.97 -15.67
C LEU A 353 -3.54 -17.25 -16.46
N ARG A 354 -2.86 -17.41 -17.62
CA ARG A 354 -3.01 -18.58 -18.48
C ARG A 354 -1.71 -19.34 -18.59
N TYR A 355 -1.75 -20.64 -18.33
CA TYR A 355 -0.58 -21.47 -18.45
C TYR A 355 -0.07 -21.51 -19.91
N GLY A 356 1.21 -21.24 -20.12
CA GLY A 356 1.84 -21.20 -21.44
C GLY A 356 1.53 -19.97 -22.31
N GLU A 357 0.74 -19.04 -21.81
CA GLU A 357 0.39 -17.81 -22.49
C GLU A 357 1.05 -16.60 -21.80
N LYS A 358 1.44 -15.59 -22.57
CA LYS A 358 2.02 -14.37 -21.99
C LYS A 358 0.96 -13.43 -21.47
N GLU A 359 -0.16 -13.33 -22.21
CA GLU A 359 -1.19 -12.35 -21.90
C GLU A 359 -2.28 -12.98 -21.02
N PRO A 360 -2.61 -12.37 -19.88
CA PRO A 360 -3.72 -12.79 -19.04
C PRO A 360 -5.07 -12.45 -19.70
N ILE A 361 -6.14 -13.03 -19.18
CA ILE A 361 -7.49 -12.52 -19.43
C ILE A 361 -7.75 -11.46 -18.36
N ALA A 362 -7.72 -10.19 -18.75
CA ALA A 362 -7.89 -9.08 -17.82
C ALA A 362 -9.35 -8.80 -17.49
N ASN A 363 -9.60 -8.27 -16.29
CA ASN A 363 -10.87 -7.72 -15.84
C ASN A 363 -12.08 -8.65 -16.00
N VAL A 364 -11.90 -9.97 -15.78
CA VAL A 364 -13.03 -10.91 -15.76
C VAL A 364 -13.98 -10.50 -14.63
N VAL A 365 -15.23 -10.22 -15.03
CA VAL A 365 -16.26 -9.81 -14.07
C VAL A 365 -16.72 -11.02 -13.28
N GLU A 366 -16.76 -10.89 -11.97
CA GLU A 366 -17.22 -11.92 -11.03
C GLU A 366 -18.31 -11.33 -10.11
N GLU A 367 -19.15 -12.20 -9.59
CA GLU A 367 -20.24 -11.81 -8.70
C GLU A 367 -19.74 -11.33 -7.33
N ASP A 368 -18.77 -12.06 -6.77
CA ASP A 368 -18.17 -11.78 -5.46
C ASP A 368 -16.79 -12.45 -5.35
N PHE A 369 -16.08 -12.19 -4.25
CA PHE A 369 -14.89 -12.95 -3.86
C PHE A 369 -14.97 -13.35 -2.37
N PRO A 370 -14.76 -14.65 -1.98
CA PRO A 370 -14.47 -15.80 -2.85
C PRO A 370 -15.58 -16.06 -3.87
N LEU A 371 -15.22 -16.51 -5.06
CA LEU A 371 -16.20 -16.72 -6.12
C LEU A 371 -17.28 -17.71 -5.67
N PRO A 372 -18.60 -17.38 -5.75
CA PRO A 372 -19.67 -18.29 -5.34
C PRO A 372 -19.65 -19.64 -6.09
N ARG A 373 -19.14 -19.62 -7.33
CA ARG A 373 -18.99 -20.80 -8.18
C ARG A 373 -17.75 -21.66 -7.89
N THR A 374 -16.86 -21.23 -7.01
CA THR A 374 -15.63 -21.99 -6.69
C THR A 374 -15.97 -23.24 -5.88
N ASN A 375 -15.60 -24.39 -6.42
CA ASN A 375 -15.75 -25.68 -5.74
C ASN A 375 -14.44 -26.02 -5.00
N TYR A 376 -14.42 -25.78 -3.68
CA TYR A 376 -13.28 -26.13 -2.85
C TYR A 376 -13.22 -27.64 -2.62
N ARG A 377 -12.14 -28.27 -3.06
CA ARG A 377 -11.89 -29.71 -2.95
C ARG A 377 -10.68 -29.97 -2.07
N LYS A 378 -10.76 -31.02 -1.26
CA LYS A 378 -9.59 -31.50 -0.52
C LYS A 378 -8.69 -32.27 -1.49
N ALA A 379 -7.40 -31.99 -1.42
CA ALA A 379 -6.37 -32.80 -2.05
C ALA A 379 -5.38 -33.26 -0.96
N TYR A 380 -5.09 -34.54 -0.96
CA TYR A 380 -4.24 -35.17 0.05
C TYR A 380 -2.82 -35.31 -0.47
N LEU A 381 -1.85 -34.93 0.35
CA LEU A 381 -0.44 -35.13 0.07
C LEU A 381 -0.09 -36.59 0.29
N THR A 382 0.57 -37.23 -0.68
CA THR A 382 0.97 -38.64 -0.60
C THR A 382 2.49 -38.77 -0.47
N ALA A 383 2.97 -39.85 0.13
CA ALA A 383 4.40 -40.06 0.36
C ALA A 383 5.24 -40.21 -0.92
N ASP A 384 4.60 -40.53 -2.04
CA ASP A 384 5.22 -40.63 -3.38
C ASP A 384 5.22 -39.28 -4.15
N GLY A 385 4.89 -38.18 -3.48
CA GLY A 385 4.94 -36.84 -4.09
C GLY A 385 3.75 -36.49 -4.99
N ALA A 386 2.59 -37.17 -4.83
CA ALA A 386 1.40 -36.82 -5.56
C ALA A 386 0.38 -36.04 -4.68
N LEU A 387 -0.53 -35.33 -5.37
CA LEU A 387 -1.77 -34.83 -4.78
C LEU A 387 -2.93 -35.74 -5.22
N SER A 388 -3.59 -36.41 -4.27
CA SER A 388 -4.75 -37.27 -4.54
C SER A 388 -6.03 -36.56 -4.12
N LEU A 389 -7.08 -36.63 -4.94
CA LEU A 389 -8.42 -36.20 -4.56
C LEU A 389 -9.15 -37.27 -3.74
N ASP A 390 -8.69 -38.50 -3.81
CA ASP A 390 -9.21 -39.59 -2.98
C ASP A 390 -8.41 -39.64 -1.68
N GLN A 391 -9.12 -39.82 -0.57
CA GLN A 391 -8.46 -39.97 0.72
C GLN A 391 -7.61 -41.25 0.72
N PRO A 392 -6.29 -41.14 0.88
CA PRO A 392 -5.44 -42.35 0.93
C PRO A 392 -5.78 -43.16 2.16
N ALA A 393 -5.51 -44.46 2.09
CA ALA A 393 -5.56 -45.31 3.27
C ALA A 393 -4.66 -44.72 4.36
N PRO A 394 -5.00 -44.89 5.65
CA PRO A 394 -4.23 -44.33 6.76
C PRO A 394 -2.87 -45.00 6.90
N THR A 395 -1.99 -44.80 5.92
CA THR A 395 -0.58 -45.20 5.94
C THR A 395 0.24 -43.99 6.32
N SER A 396 1.01 -44.08 7.39
CA SER A 396 1.98 -43.06 7.78
C SER A 396 3.11 -43.03 6.73
N GLY A 397 3.18 -41.96 5.98
CA GLY A 397 4.29 -41.62 5.12
C GLY A 397 4.80 -40.23 5.46
N SER A 398 6.04 -39.97 5.20
CA SER A 398 6.65 -38.63 5.34
C SER A 398 7.48 -38.31 4.12
N VAL A 399 7.54 -37.04 3.78
CA VAL A 399 8.48 -36.49 2.80
C VAL A 399 9.38 -35.55 3.56
N SER A 400 10.70 -35.75 3.43
CA SER A 400 11.68 -34.90 4.11
C SER A 400 12.42 -34.04 3.08
N TYR A 401 12.86 -32.88 3.47
CA TYR A 401 13.70 -32.00 2.69
C TYR A 401 14.66 -31.23 3.60
N ASN A 402 15.79 -30.80 3.07
CA ASN A 402 16.73 -29.94 3.78
C ASN A 402 16.38 -28.48 3.53
N SER A 403 15.89 -27.80 4.55
CA SER A 403 15.48 -26.39 4.45
C SER A 403 16.63 -25.42 4.16
N GLU A 404 17.89 -25.82 4.41
CA GLU A 404 19.08 -25.01 4.10
C GLU A 404 19.50 -25.12 2.63
N ASP A 405 19.06 -26.14 1.88
CA ASP A 405 19.28 -26.22 0.43
C ASP A 405 18.00 -25.76 -0.31
N SER A 406 18.05 -24.57 -0.90
CA SER A 406 16.92 -24.00 -1.67
C SER A 406 16.48 -24.86 -2.88
N ARG A 407 17.25 -25.89 -3.25
CA ARG A 407 16.92 -26.82 -4.33
C ARG A 407 16.25 -28.11 -3.82
N ASP A 408 16.34 -28.38 -2.52
CA ASP A 408 15.72 -29.56 -1.91
C ASP A 408 14.31 -29.18 -1.45
N LEU A 409 13.31 -29.67 -2.18
CA LEU A 409 11.91 -29.27 -2.03
C LEU A 409 10.99 -30.48 -1.83
N ALA A 410 10.09 -30.41 -0.90
CA ALA A 410 8.96 -31.32 -0.83
C ALA A 410 7.91 -30.92 -1.89
N THR A 411 7.93 -31.61 -3.04
CA THR A 411 7.06 -31.29 -4.19
C THR A 411 5.95 -32.32 -4.33
N PHE A 412 4.73 -31.82 -4.53
CA PHE A 412 3.54 -32.66 -4.75
C PHE A 412 2.87 -32.24 -6.05
N THR A 413 2.55 -33.19 -6.91
CA THR A 413 2.02 -32.94 -8.24
C THR A 413 0.61 -33.49 -8.42
N TYR A 414 -0.22 -32.73 -9.16
CA TYR A 414 -1.54 -33.14 -9.62
C TYR A 414 -1.67 -32.92 -11.12
N LYS A 415 -2.13 -33.94 -11.85
CA LYS A 415 -2.38 -33.82 -13.28
C LYS A 415 -3.86 -33.57 -13.52
N PHE A 416 -4.16 -32.36 -14.01
CA PHE A 416 -5.52 -32.05 -14.46
C PHE A 416 -5.87 -32.82 -15.73
N THR A 417 -7.03 -33.44 -15.76
CA THR A 417 -7.52 -34.20 -16.91
C THR A 417 -8.44 -33.38 -17.82
N GLU A 418 -8.82 -32.20 -17.38
CA GLU A 418 -9.68 -31.27 -18.11
C GLU A 418 -9.20 -29.83 -17.90
N ARG A 419 -9.67 -28.90 -18.73
CA ARG A 419 -9.38 -27.48 -18.58
C ARG A 419 -9.93 -27.01 -17.25
N THR A 420 -9.03 -26.55 -16.36
CA THR A 420 -9.37 -26.15 -14.99
C THR A 420 -8.92 -24.72 -14.74
N GLN A 421 -9.77 -23.94 -14.11
CA GLN A 421 -9.46 -22.61 -13.59
C GLN A 421 -9.30 -22.72 -12.06
N ILE A 422 -8.15 -22.26 -11.54
CA ILE A 422 -7.86 -22.23 -10.12
C ILE A 422 -8.05 -20.78 -9.65
N VAL A 423 -9.11 -20.51 -8.92
CA VAL A 423 -9.40 -19.19 -8.34
C VAL A 423 -10.01 -19.40 -6.96
N GLY A 424 -9.44 -18.73 -5.96
CA GLY A 424 -9.90 -18.84 -4.58
C GLY A 424 -8.77 -18.67 -3.58
N MET A 425 -9.04 -19.03 -2.33
CA MET A 425 -8.07 -18.98 -1.23
C MET A 425 -7.65 -20.42 -0.87
N PRO A 426 -6.53 -20.92 -1.40
CA PRO A 426 -6.03 -22.23 -1.07
C PRO A 426 -5.61 -22.29 0.40
N LYS A 427 -5.83 -23.46 1.04
CA LYS A 427 -5.40 -23.72 2.41
C LYS A 427 -4.57 -25.00 2.44
N ALA A 428 -3.33 -24.92 2.93
CA ALA A 428 -2.53 -26.07 3.27
C ALA A 428 -2.74 -26.45 4.74
N VAL A 429 -2.84 -27.73 5.03
CA VAL A 429 -2.83 -28.29 6.39
C VAL A 429 -1.67 -29.29 6.42
N LEU A 430 -0.61 -28.93 7.12
CA LEU A 430 0.63 -29.69 7.18
C LEU A 430 0.90 -30.15 8.61
N TYR A 431 1.39 -31.37 8.76
CA TYR A 431 1.98 -31.88 10.00
C TYR A 431 3.49 -31.91 9.79
N MET A 432 4.18 -31.02 10.46
CA MET A 432 5.63 -30.84 10.28
C MET A 432 6.38 -31.26 11.52
N ARG A 433 7.60 -31.75 11.33
CA ARG A 433 8.57 -32.08 12.37
C ARG A 433 9.92 -31.58 11.90
N ASN A 434 10.63 -30.92 12.78
CA ASN A 434 12.04 -30.59 12.62
C ASN A 434 12.78 -31.17 13.85
N ASP A 435 13.87 -31.89 13.63
CA ASP A 435 14.65 -32.52 14.72
C ASP A 435 15.86 -31.66 15.12
N ASP A 436 16.24 -30.69 14.31
CA ASP A 436 17.48 -29.92 14.47
C ASP A 436 17.25 -28.48 14.97
N PHE A 437 16.06 -27.91 14.73
CA PHE A 437 15.73 -26.52 15.07
C PHE A 437 14.29 -26.40 15.59
N ASP A 438 14.05 -25.40 16.38
CA ASP A 438 12.71 -25.08 16.92
C ASP A 438 11.81 -24.32 15.92
N ASP A 439 12.34 -24.00 14.73
CA ASP A 439 11.65 -23.19 13.69
C ASP A 439 10.99 -24.03 12.60
#